data_b475603cf2162d1b9edbd7753d49701e
#
_entry.id   b475603cf2162d1b9edbd7753d49701e
#
_cell.length_a   1.000
_cell.length_b   1.000
_cell.length_c   1.000
_cell.angle_alpha   90.00
_cell.angle_beta   90.00
_cell.angle_gamma   90.00
#
_symmetry.space_group_name_H-M   'P 1'
#
loop_
_entity.id
_entity.type
_entity.pdbx_description
1 polymer ?
#
loop_
_entity_poly.entity_id
_entity_poly.type
_entity_poly.pdbx_seq_one_letter_code
_entity_poly.pdbx_strand_id
1 'polypeptide(L)'
;MSFSEKVLVFENLDGLSTYIAPTQVDGVVTLSGSLKGGEFHAKKSNSKIASLSGSMLDKGTVKKSKHDISEALDSIGADINFIVSNHHINFTAHCLSNDLEKVILLLSEMLQEPRYDSDELTILKKRIIANLERSKEDTRKQANINFVSQLYPIAHPNARYNIDDTISMVDNISVEQLKEYHQKAYGLG
;
A
#
# COMPACT_ATOMS: atom_id res chain seq x y z
N MET A 1 -25.83 -20.10 15.31
CA MET A 1 -25.65 -18.69 14.92
C MET A 1 -24.79 -18.64 13.69
N SER A 2 -25.26 -17.95 12.65
CA SER A 2 -24.48 -17.70 11.44
C SER A 2 -23.30 -16.78 11.78
N PHE A 3 -22.18 -16.84 11.03
CA PHE A 3 -21.05 -15.92 11.21
C PHE A 3 -21.49 -14.45 11.11
N SER A 4 -22.41 -14.14 10.20
CA SER A 4 -22.96 -12.79 10.02
C SER A 4 -23.69 -12.22 11.25
N GLU A 5 -24.27 -13.06 12.10
CA GLU A 5 -24.97 -12.62 13.31
C GLU A 5 -24.04 -12.17 14.44
N LYS A 6 -22.74 -12.49 14.32
CA LYS A 6 -21.72 -12.12 15.30
C LYS A 6 -20.95 -10.85 14.92
N VAL A 7 -21.13 -10.36 13.70
CA VAL A 7 -20.39 -9.18 13.22
C VAL A 7 -21.11 -7.91 13.67
N LEU A 8 -20.41 -7.05 14.38
CA LEU A 8 -20.87 -5.70 14.72
C LEU A 8 -20.51 -4.76 13.57
N VAL A 9 -21.47 -3.99 13.10
CA VAL A 9 -21.30 -3.03 12.01
C VAL A 9 -21.43 -1.62 12.55
N PHE A 10 -20.46 -0.78 12.26
CA PHE A 10 -20.46 0.64 12.59
C PHE A 10 -20.28 1.44 11.29
N GLU A 11 -21.29 2.20 10.93
CA GLU A 11 -21.24 3.17 9.84
C GLU A 11 -21.15 4.55 10.45
N ASN A 12 -20.13 5.31 10.12
CA ASN A 12 -20.02 6.67 10.58
C ASN A 12 -20.34 7.65 9.43
N LEU A 13 -20.60 8.91 9.81
CA LEU A 13 -21.00 9.97 8.89
C LEU A 13 -19.89 10.38 7.90
N ASP A 14 -18.66 9.98 8.15
CA ASP A 14 -17.49 10.36 7.36
C ASP A 14 -17.12 9.31 6.28
N GLY A 15 -18.03 8.38 5.98
CA GLY A 15 -17.85 7.38 4.93
C GLY A 15 -16.96 6.19 5.32
N LEU A 16 -16.60 6.05 6.60
CA LEU A 16 -15.87 4.89 7.12
C LEU A 16 -16.86 3.83 7.61
N SER A 17 -16.81 2.63 7.04
CA SER A 17 -17.53 1.46 7.53
C SER A 17 -16.60 0.55 8.29
N THR A 18 -16.92 0.22 9.52
CA THR A 18 -16.13 -0.67 10.39
C THR A 18 -16.92 -1.92 10.73
N TYR A 19 -16.29 -3.07 10.54
CA TYR A 19 -16.87 -4.38 10.82
C TYR A 19 -16.02 -5.06 11.89
N ILE A 20 -16.59 -5.40 13.03
CA ILE A 20 -15.91 -6.09 14.13
C ILE A 20 -16.46 -7.50 14.24
N ALA A 21 -15.60 -8.49 14.05
CA ALA A 21 -15.91 -9.90 14.20
C ALA A 21 -15.20 -10.47 15.45
N PRO A 22 -15.91 -10.60 16.59
CA PRO A 22 -15.33 -11.26 17.77
C PRO A 22 -14.95 -12.71 17.48
N THR A 23 -13.75 -13.11 17.86
CA THR A 23 -13.23 -14.48 17.70
C THR A 23 -13.06 -15.12 19.07
N GLN A 24 -12.78 -16.43 19.10
CA GLN A 24 -12.46 -17.16 20.34
C GLN A 24 -10.97 -17.08 20.70
N VAL A 25 -10.16 -16.37 19.91
CA VAL A 25 -8.73 -16.16 20.18
C VAL A 25 -8.60 -14.91 21.04
N ASP A 26 -8.24 -15.11 22.29
CA ASP A 26 -8.05 -14.00 23.24
C ASP A 26 -6.71 -13.31 23.03
N GLY A 27 -6.71 -12.00 23.25
CA GLY A 27 -5.49 -11.19 23.34
C GLY A 27 -4.85 -10.80 22.02
N VAL A 28 -5.36 -11.25 20.86
CA VAL A 28 -4.83 -10.91 19.53
C VAL A 28 -5.89 -10.19 18.69
N VAL A 29 -5.50 -9.12 18.01
CA VAL A 29 -6.33 -8.39 17.07
C VAL A 29 -5.69 -8.38 15.69
N THR A 30 -6.49 -8.71 14.69
CA THR A 30 -6.16 -8.50 13.27
C THR A 30 -7.02 -7.36 12.74
N LEU A 31 -6.38 -6.33 12.22
CA LEU A 31 -7.01 -5.19 11.58
C LEU A 31 -6.74 -5.25 10.08
N SER A 32 -7.78 -5.11 9.26
CA SER A 32 -7.64 -5.04 7.81
C SER A 32 -8.56 -3.96 7.28
N GLY A 33 -8.11 -3.22 6.29
CA GLY A 33 -8.92 -2.20 5.67
C GLY A 33 -8.45 -1.86 4.26
N SER A 34 -9.29 -1.09 3.58
CA SER A 34 -8.99 -0.60 2.23
C SER A 34 -9.44 0.83 2.06
N LEU A 35 -8.62 1.60 1.35
CA LEU A 35 -8.90 2.98 0.94
C LEU A 35 -8.92 3.05 -0.58
N LYS A 36 -9.67 4.00 -1.14
CA LYS A 36 -9.51 4.37 -2.55
C LYS A 36 -8.08 4.83 -2.78
N GLY A 37 -7.51 4.49 -3.92
CA GLY A 37 -6.14 4.88 -4.24
C GLY A 37 -5.33 3.69 -4.77
N GLY A 38 -5.57 3.25 -5.97
CA GLY A 38 -4.81 2.21 -6.63
C GLY A 38 -4.23 2.70 -7.96
N GLU A 39 -3.65 1.80 -8.74
CA GLU A 39 -3.03 2.13 -10.03
C GLU A 39 -4.03 2.80 -11.02
N PHE A 40 -5.33 2.54 -10.87
CA PHE A 40 -6.38 3.17 -11.68
C PHE A 40 -6.53 4.68 -11.43
N HIS A 41 -6.25 5.14 -10.21
CA HIS A 41 -6.28 6.55 -9.82
C HIS A 41 -5.01 7.31 -10.22
N ALA A 42 -3.96 6.60 -10.64
CA ALA A 42 -2.75 7.20 -11.15
C ALA A 42 -2.96 7.75 -12.56
N LYS A 43 -2.21 8.77 -12.94
CA LYS A 43 -2.21 9.26 -14.33
C LYS A 43 -1.76 8.13 -15.26
N LYS A 44 -2.41 8.00 -16.42
CA LYS A 44 -2.09 6.96 -17.43
C LYS A 44 -0.61 6.93 -17.82
N SER A 45 0.12 8.05 -17.71
CA SER A 45 1.54 8.17 -18.01
C SER A 45 2.45 7.57 -16.92
N ASN A 46 1.96 7.32 -15.71
CA ASN A 46 2.77 6.74 -14.64
C ASN A 46 1.92 5.98 -13.61
N SER A 47 1.45 4.80 -14.01
CA SER A 47 0.67 3.92 -13.12
C SER A 47 1.47 3.44 -11.90
N LYS A 48 2.81 3.45 -11.97
CA LYS A 48 3.68 2.98 -10.86
C LYS A 48 3.74 3.93 -9.68
N ILE A 49 3.24 5.15 -9.83
CA ILE A 49 3.18 6.12 -8.73
C ILE A 49 2.34 5.60 -7.56
N ALA A 50 1.24 4.88 -7.83
CA ALA A 50 0.39 4.30 -6.80
C ALA A 50 1.14 3.26 -5.97
N SER A 51 1.79 2.31 -6.63
CA SER A 51 2.54 1.25 -5.95
C SER A 51 3.74 1.79 -5.17
N LEU A 52 4.46 2.80 -5.71
CA LEU A 52 5.55 3.44 -4.98
C LEU A 52 5.01 4.25 -3.78
N SER A 53 3.92 4.99 -3.95
CA SER A 53 3.30 5.75 -2.86
C SER A 53 2.93 4.84 -1.70
N GLY A 54 2.24 3.73 -1.95
CA GLY A 54 1.91 2.75 -0.91
C GLY A 54 3.13 2.11 -0.26
N SER A 55 4.18 1.80 -1.05
CA SER A 55 5.44 1.24 -0.54
C SER A 55 6.28 2.23 0.27
N MET A 56 5.92 3.49 0.29
CA MET A 56 6.59 4.53 1.07
C MET A 56 5.87 4.86 2.38
N LEU A 57 4.65 4.37 2.62
CA LEU A 57 3.88 4.69 3.83
C LEU A 57 4.56 4.22 5.12
N ASP A 58 5.28 3.09 5.05
CA ASP A 58 6.05 2.53 6.17
C ASP A 58 7.49 3.08 6.27
N LYS A 59 7.88 4.02 5.40
CA LYS A 59 9.25 4.56 5.34
C LYS A 59 9.44 5.86 6.13
N GLY A 60 8.45 6.25 6.90
CA GLY A 60 8.48 7.43 7.78
C GLY A 60 7.24 8.28 7.66
N THR A 61 6.92 8.95 8.75
CA THR A 61 5.89 9.98 8.84
C THR A 61 6.54 11.35 9.04
N VAL A 62 5.75 12.41 9.04
CA VAL A 62 6.26 13.75 9.39
C VAL A 62 6.92 13.74 10.76
N LYS A 63 6.41 12.95 11.71
CA LYS A 63 6.84 12.93 13.11
C LYS A 63 7.88 11.85 13.42
N LYS A 64 7.94 10.78 12.62
CA LYS A 64 8.75 9.59 12.88
C LYS A 64 9.60 9.21 11.68
N SER A 65 10.82 8.80 11.93
CA SER A 65 11.63 8.13 10.92
C SER A 65 11.13 6.69 10.70
N LYS A 66 11.61 6.05 9.64
CA LYS A 66 11.39 4.62 9.41
C LYS A 66 11.88 3.76 10.58
N HIS A 67 13.02 4.13 11.18
CA HIS A 67 13.57 3.43 12.33
C HIS A 67 12.64 3.54 13.53
N ASP A 68 12.13 4.75 13.84
CA ASP A 68 11.20 4.98 14.94
C ASP A 68 9.91 4.16 14.77
N ILE A 69 9.40 4.04 13.52
CA ILE A 69 8.23 3.21 13.21
C ILE A 69 8.53 1.74 13.48
N SER A 70 9.67 1.24 12.96
CA SER A 70 10.08 -0.15 13.16
C SER A 70 10.25 -0.47 14.65
N GLU A 71 10.97 0.37 15.39
CA GLU A 71 11.19 0.20 16.83
C GLU A 71 9.86 0.22 17.62
N ALA A 72 8.95 1.14 17.27
CA ALA A 72 7.64 1.21 17.90
C ALA A 72 6.82 -0.07 17.71
N LEU A 73 6.82 -0.64 16.50
CA LEU A 73 6.11 -1.89 16.19
C LEU A 73 6.81 -3.10 16.82
N ASP A 74 8.13 -3.21 16.67
CA ASP A 74 8.93 -4.32 17.21
C ASP A 74 8.82 -4.41 18.73
N SER A 75 8.79 -3.26 19.43
CA SER A 75 8.68 -3.21 20.91
C SER A 75 7.39 -3.80 21.47
N ILE A 76 6.33 -3.86 20.66
CA ILE A 76 5.02 -4.42 21.03
C ILE A 76 4.65 -5.68 20.25
N GLY A 77 5.57 -6.20 19.43
CA GLY A 77 5.35 -7.38 18.60
C GLY A 77 4.22 -7.21 17.58
N ALA A 78 4.02 -5.99 17.07
CA ALA A 78 3.00 -5.66 16.09
C ALA A 78 3.59 -5.53 14.68
N ASP A 79 2.75 -5.64 13.66
CA ASP A 79 3.09 -5.35 12.28
C ASP A 79 2.00 -4.55 11.58
N ILE A 80 2.40 -3.72 10.62
CA ILE A 80 1.53 -3.01 9.70
C ILE A 80 2.09 -3.18 8.29
N ASN A 81 1.24 -3.62 7.37
CA ASN A 81 1.61 -3.85 5.98
C ASN A 81 0.65 -3.13 5.04
N PHE A 82 1.18 -2.62 3.91
CA PHE A 82 0.41 -1.97 2.86
C PHE A 82 0.58 -2.70 1.54
N ILE A 83 -0.53 -2.92 0.83
CA ILE A 83 -0.55 -3.54 -0.50
C ILE A 83 -1.42 -2.68 -1.42
N VAL A 84 -0.84 -2.23 -2.52
CA VAL A 84 -1.56 -1.48 -3.54
C VAL A 84 -2.09 -2.42 -4.60
N SER A 85 -3.38 -2.32 -4.89
CA SER A 85 -4.07 -3.02 -5.96
C SER A 85 -4.45 -2.03 -7.09
N ASN A 86 -5.19 -2.51 -8.09
CA ASN A 86 -5.65 -1.64 -9.17
C ASN A 86 -6.56 -0.50 -8.70
N HIS A 87 -7.39 -0.73 -7.68
CA HIS A 87 -8.41 0.25 -7.24
C HIS A 87 -8.20 0.76 -5.81
N HIS A 88 -7.50 0.00 -4.98
CA HIS A 88 -7.42 0.26 -3.55
C HIS A 88 -5.99 0.15 -3.04
N ILE A 89 -5.75 0.83 -1.94
CA ILE A 89 -4.66 0.56 -1.02
C ILE A 89 -5.27 -0.24 0.11
N ASN A 90 -4.73 -1.43 0.33
CA ASN A 90 -5.13 -2.28 1.42
C ASN A 90 -4.07 -2.22 2.50
N PHE A 91 -4.49 -2.25 3.75
CA PHE A 91 -3.60 -2.41 4.88
C PHE A 91 -4.03 -3.61 5.71
N THR A 92 -3.06 -4.22 6.35
CA THR A 92 -3.26 -5.23 7.40
C THR A 92 -2.37 -4.89 8.57
N ALA A 93 -2.87 -5.11 9.79
CA ALA A 93 -2.09 -4.97 11.00
C ALA A 93 -2.43 -6.09 11.98
N HIS A 94 -1.44 -6.55 12.73
CA HIS A 94 -1.60 -7.53 13.79
C HIS A 94 -0.97 -6.98 15.06
N CYS A 95 -1.66 -7.14 16.19
CA CYS A 95 -1.16 -6.70 17.49
C CYS A 95 -1.85 -7.43 18.64
N LEU A 96 -1.33 -7.23 19.85
CA LEU A 96 -2.05 -7.60 21.06
C LEU A 96 -3.17 -6.58 21.31
N SER A 97 -4.25 -7.02 21.94
CA SER A 97 -5.42 -6.18 22.25
C SER A 97 -5.06 -4.94 23.08
N ASN A 98 -4.09 -5.06 23.97
CA ASN A 98 -3.62 -3.96 24.82
C ASN A 98 -2.87 -2.86 24.04
N ASP A 99 -2.35 -3.18 22.85
CA ASP A 99 -1.58 -2.26 22.01
C ASP A 99 -2.37 -1.75 20.80
N LEU A 100 -3.65 -2.17 20.66
CA LEU A 100 -4.50 -1.81 19.52
C LEU A 100 -4.58 -0.30 19.30
N GLU A 101 -4.75 0.49 20.36
CA GLU A 101 -4.82 1.95 20.26
C GLU A 101 -3.54 2.55 19.67
N LYS A 102 -2.38 2.09 20.12
CA LYS A 102 -1.08 2.54 19.59
C LYS A 102 -0.93 2.21 18.11
N VAL A 103 -1.34 1.00 17.71
CA VAL A 103 -1.27 0.55 16.32
C VAL A 103 -2.22 1.35 15.43
N ILE A 104 -3.45 1.65 15.88
CA ILE A 104 -4.40 2.47 15.15
C ILE A 104 -3.86 3.90 14.97
N LEU A 105 -3.32 4.50 16.01
CA LEU A 105 -2.74 5.85 15.95
C LEU A 105 -1.55 5.91 14.98
N LEU A 106 -0.67 4.91 15.01
CA LEU A 106 0.46 4.82 14.10
C LEU A 106 0.02 4.60 12.66
N LEU A 107 -0.94 3.68 12.43
CA LEU A 107 -1.52 3.45 11.12
C LEU A 107 -2.16 4.73 10.54
N SER A 108 -2.91 5.45 11.37
CA SER A 108 -3.52 6.73 10.98
C SER A 108 -2.45 7.77 10.59
N GLU A 109 -1.38 7.88 11.36
CA GLU A 109 -0.25 8.78 11.07
C GLU A 109 0.43 8.39 9.75
N MET A 110 0.68 7.09 9.51
CA MET A 110 1.28 6.59 8.27
C MET A 110 0.41 6.87 7.04
N LEU A 111 -0.91 6.78 7.19
CA LEU A 111 -1.86 7.03 6.10
C LEU A 111 -2.07 8.52 5.83
N GLN A 112 -2.06 9.38 6.85
CA GLN A 112 -2.40 10.79 6.72
C GLN A 112 -1.19 11.70 6.52
N GLU A 113 -0.06 11.39 7.17
CA GLU A 113 1.11 12.24 7.23
C GLU A 113 2.40 11.51 6.79
N PRO A 114 2.43 10.78 5.64
CA PRO A 114 3.65 10.12 5.19
C PRO A 114 4.71 11.14 4.80
N ARG A 115 5.96 10.87 5.17
CA ARG A 115 7.10 11.77 4.95
C ARG A 115 7.52 11.85 3.49
N TYR A 116 7.49 10.72 2.79
CA TYR A 116 8.06 10.56 1.45
C TYR A 116 9.51 11.02 1.39
N ASP A 117 10.35 10.43 2.24
CA ASP A 117 11.77 10.76 2.31
C ASP A 117 12.49 10.43 1.00
N SER A 118 13.35 11.35 0.51
CA SER A 118 14.04 11.24 -0.78
C SER A 118 15.05 10.09 -0.81
N ASP A 119 15.72 9.84 0.32
CA ASP A 119 16.75 8.79 0.40
C ASP A 119 16.09 7.42 0.43
N GLU A 120 15.00 7.27 1.21
CA GLU A 120 14.19 6.05 1.22
C GLU A 120 13.56 5.77 -0.15
N LEU A 121 13.08 6.80 -0.86
CA LEU A 121 12.59 6.65 -2.23
C LEU A 121 13.70 6.17 -3.17
N THR A 122 14.89 6.73 -3.06
CA THR A 122 16.05 6.33 -3.88
C THR A 122 16.42 4.87 -3.61
N ILE A 123 16.44 4.44 -2.36
CA ILE A 123 16.71 3.04 -1.98
C ILE A 123 15.61 2.11 -2.53
N LEU A 124 14.35 2.51 -2.39
CA LEU A 124 13.22 1.74 -2.89
C LEU A 124 13.27 1.56 -4.42
N LYS A 125 13.52 2.64 -5.16
CA LYS A 125 13.68 2.60 -6.62
C LYS A 125 14.79 1.64 -7.05
N LYS A 126 15.98 1.78 -6.46
CA LYS A 126 17.11 0.89 -6.75
C LYS A 126 16.75 -0.58 -6.55
N ARG A 127 16.06 -0.90 -5.46
CA ARG A 127 15.60 -2.27 -5.17
C ARG A 127 14.60 -2.77 -6.20
N ILE A 128 13.61 -1.94 -6.57
CA ILE A 128 12.59 -2.31 -7.57
C ILE A 128 13.24 -2.51 -8.94
N ILE A 129 14.09 -1.58 -9.39
CA ILE A 129 14.79 -1.65 -10.68
C ILE A 129 15.67 -2.91 -10.73
N ALA A 130 16.45 -3.20 -9.69
CA ALA A 130 17.27 -4.40 -9.64
C ALA A 130 16.44 -5.70 -9.72
N ASN A 131 15.23 -5.72 -9.14
CA ASN A 131 14.30 -6.84 -9.25
C ASN A 131 13.70 -6.96 -10.66
N LEU A 132 13.40 -5.84 -11.31
CA LEU A 132 12.90 -5.79 -12.69
C LEU A 132 13.98 -6.27 -13.66
N GLU A 133 15.23 -5.81 -13.51
CA GLU A 133 16.37 -6.26 -14.33
C GLU A 133 16.56 -7.79 -14.24
N ARG A 134 16.56 -8.35 -13.04
CA ARG A 134 16.61 -9.82 -12.87
C ARG A 134 15.43 -10.54 -13.52
N SER A 135 14.27 -9.90 -13.57
CA SER A 135 13.07 -10.45 -14.20
C SER A 135 13.14 -10.52 -15.72
N LYS A 136 14.11 -9.84 -16.36
CA LYS A 136 14.33 -9.94 -17.81
C LYS A 136 14.79 -11.35 -18.23
N GLU A 137 15.43 -12.10 -17.32
CA GLU A 137 15.88 -13.46 -17.57
C GLU A 137 14.81 -14.52 -17.28
N ASP A 138 13.70 -14.12 -16.64
CA ASP A 138 12.58 -15.03 -16.35
C ASP A 138 11.65 -15.16 -17.56
N THR A 139 11.82 -16.25 -18.33
CA THR A 139 11.03 -16.53 -19.55
C THR A 139 9.53 -16.65 -19.28
N ARG A 140 9.12 -17.19 -18.12
CA ARG A 140 7.69 -17.29 -17.75
C ARG A 140 7.11 -15.89 -17.53
N LYS A 141 7.83 -15.03 -16.84
CA LYS A 141 7.40 -13.65 -16.57
C LYS A 141 7.30 -12.85 -17.88
N GLN A 142 8.29 -12.99 -18.76
CA GLN A 142 8.28 -12.37 -20.09
C GLN A 142 7.09 -12.85 -20.93
N ALA A 143 6.85 -14.16 -20.97
CA ALA A 143 5.70 -14.73 -21.69
C ALA A 143 4.37 -14.19 -21.13
N ASN A 144 4.24 -14.08 -19.80
CA ASN A 144 3.04 -13.53 -19.16
C ASN A 144 2.82 -12.05 -19.50
N ILE A 145 3.88 -11.23 -19.45
CA ILE A 145 3.81 -9.80 -19.82
C ILE A 145 3.36 -9.68 -21.27
N ASN A 146 3.99 -10.41 -22.19
CA ASN A 146 3.66 -10.39 -23.61
C ASN A 146 2.22 -10.85 -23.88
N PHE A 147 1.80 -11.93 -23.23
CA PHE A 147 0.43 -12.42 -23.35
C PHE A 147 -0.60 -11.40 -22.89
N VAL A 148 -0.40 -10.81 -21.69
CA VAL A 148 -1.33 -9.83 -21.12
C VAL A 148 -1.36 -8.54 -21.95
N SER A 149 -0.23 -8.11 -22.53
CA SER A 149 -0.16 -6.93 -23.40
C SER A 149 -0.92 -7.12 -24.73
N GLN A 150 -1.11 -8.37 -25.17
CA GLN A 150 -1.94 -8.67 -26.34
C GLN A 150 -3.45 -8.63 -26.02
N LEU A 151 -3.81 -8.91 -24.76
CA LEU A 151 -5.22 -8.95 -24.32
C LEU A 151 -5.76 -7.57 -23.96
N TYR A 152 -4.92 -6.71 -23.37
CA TYR A 152 -5.37 -5.43 -22.83
C TYR A 152 -4.61 -4.27 -23.47
N PRO A 153 -5.35 -3.28 -24.06
CA PRO A 153 -4.72 -2.06 -24.52
C PRO A 153 -4.11 -1.29 -23.34
N ILE A 154 -3.08 -0.50 -23.62
CA ILE A 154 -2.27 0.19 -22.60
C ILE A 154 -3.10 1.09 -21.65
N ALA A 155 -4.27 1.55 -22.09
CA ALA A 155 -5.19 2.35 -21.27
C ALA A 155 -6.05 1.50 -20.30
N HIS A 156 -6.00 0.17 -20.40
CA HIS A 156 -6.79 -0.71 -19.55
C HIS A 156 -6.10 -0.91 -18.19
N PRO A 157 -6.84 -0.96 -17.05
CA PRO A 157 -6.25 -1.15 -15.72
C PRO A 157 -5.39 -2.41 -15.57
N ASN A 158 -5.70 -3.46 -16.33
CA ASN A 158 -4.94 -4.72 -16.32
C ASN A 158 -3.81 -4.75 -17.36
N ALA A 159 -3.57 -3.66 -18.10
CA ALA A 159 -2.47 -3.60 -19.05
C ALA A 159 -1.13 -3.85 -18.36
N ARG A 160 -0.21 -4.47 -19.08
CA ARG A 160 1.16 -4.69 -18.61
C ARG A 160 2.11 -3.93 -19.51
N TYR A 161 3.01 -3.20 -18.89
CA TYR A 161 4.14 -2.57 -19.56
C TYR A 161 5.27 -3.58 -19.69
N ASN A 162 6.10 -3.46 -20.73
CA ASN A 162 7.35 -4.21 -20.75
C ASN A 162 8.26 -3.78 -19.58
N ILE A 163 9.31 -4.54 -19.33
CA ILE A 163 10.17 -4.31 -18.17
C ILE A 163 10.92 -2.99 -18.28
N ASP A 164 11.41 -2.63 -19.47
CA ASP A 164 12.18 -1.40 -19.68
C ASP A 164 11.32 -0.14 -19.50
N ASP A 165 10.09 -0.16 -20.02
CA ASP A 165 9.13 0.91 -19.76
C ASP A 165 8.79 1.01 -18.27
N THR A 166 8.62 -0.13 -17.60
CA THR A 166 8.35 -0.16 -16.16
C THR A 166 9.51 0.43 -15.35
N ILE A 167 10.75 0.10 -15.72
CA ILE A 167 11.96 0.68 -15.09
C ILE A 167 11.97 2.19 -15.30
N SER A 168 11.74 2.67 -16.51
CA SER A 168 11.69 4.09 -16.81
C SER A 168 10.59 4.80 -16.03
N MET A 169 9.41 4.19 -15.90
CA MET A 169 8.30 4.73 -15.10
C MET A 169 8.68 4.86 -13.63
N VAL A 170 9.34 3.85 -13.06
CA VAL A 170 9.79 3.87 -11.66
C VAL A 170 10.87 4.92 -11.43
N ASP A 171 11.85 4.99 -12.34
CA ASP A 171 12.99 5.91 -12.19
C ASP A 171 12.57 7.37 -12.25
N ASN A 172 11.58 7.71 -13.06
CA ASN A 172 11.09 9.08 -13.26
C ASN A 172 10.14 9.60 -12.17
N ILE A 173 9.77 8.80 -11.15
CA ILE A 173 8.89 9.28 -10.07
C ILE A 173 9.66 10.15 -9.09
N SER A 174 9.14 11.34 -8.78
CA SER A 174 9.71 12.23 -7.77
C SER A 174 8.90 12.21 -6.46
N VAL A 175 9.49 12.75 -5.39
CA VAL A 175 8.82 12.93 -4.08
C VAL A 175 7.59 13.81 -4.22
N GLU A 176 7.67 14.88 -5.01
CA GLU A 176 6.58 15.83 -5.24
C GLU A 176 5.40 15.14 -5.90
N GLN A 177 5.66 14.27 -6.88
CA GLN A 177 4.62 13.48 -7.54
C GLN A 177 3.95 12.49 -6.57
N LEU A 178 4.70 11.87 -5.65
CA LEU A 178 4.14 10.99 -4.62
C LEU A 178 3.23 11.76 -3.66
N LYS A 179 3.65 12.95 -3.21
CA LYS A 179 2.84 13.84 -2.35
C LYS A 179 1.58 14.31 -3.05
N GLU A 180 1.69 14.72 -4.31
CA GLU A 180 0.53 15.12 -5.12
C GLU A 180 -0.45 13.97 -5.33
N TYR A 181 0.07 12.76 -5.60
CA TYR A 181 -0.76 11.57 -5.73
C TYR A 181 -1.47 11.22 -4.43
N HIS A 182 -0.74 11.22 -3.31
CA HIS A 182 -1.29 10.96 -1.98
C HIS A 182 -2.46 11.90 -1.66
N GLN A 183 -2.27 13.20 -1.82
CA GLN A 183 -3.30 14.21 -1.55
C GLN A 183 -4.57 14.04 -2.41
N LYS A 184 -4.42 13.52 -3.64
CA LYS A 184 -5.56 13.35 -4.58
C LYS A 184 -6.24 12.01 -4.48
N ALA A 185 -5.50 10.98 -4.14
CA ALA A 185 -5.98 9.60 -4.23
C ALA A 185 -6.35 8.98 -2.88
N TYR A 186 -5.70 9.41 -1.79
CA TYR A 186 -5.95 8.87 -0.46
C TYR A 186 -7.01 9.71 0.24
N GLY A 187 -8.23 9.22 0.28
CA GLY A 187 -9.33 9.91 0.94
C GLY A 187 -10.44 8.94 1.28
N LEU A 188 -11.33 9.36 2.14
CA LEU A 188 -12.48 8.58 2.58
C LEU A 188 -13.70 8.68 1.62
N GLY A 189 -13.56 9.32 0.49
CA GLY A 189 -14.68 9.36 -0.46
C GLY A 189 -14.64 10.51 -1.41
#